data_43b7b85dc0415506331df633c71b66e6
#
_entry.id   43b7b85dc0415506331df633c71b66e6
#
_cell.length_a   1.000
_cell.length_b   1.000
_cell.length_c   1.000
_cell.angle_alpha   90.00
_cell.angle_beta   90.00
_cell.angle_gamma   90.00
#
_symmetry.space_group_name_H-M   'P 1'
#
loop_
_entity.id
_entity.type
_entity.pdbx_description
1 polymer ?
#
loop_
_entity_poly.entity_id
_entity_poly.type
_entity_poly.pdbx_seq_one_letter_code
_entity_poly.pdbx_strand_id
1 'polypeptide(L)'
;MVSTHVDIEQAEWTPGIPFYGPAARYDGKDIVQLKVLSDRRAEGGGIAWLAKFSPPRGKLIKIVATALSDEHVFNLEGGRATKSGAPARASGGYTLNPTGQPHSAMIAAETVSLIIYSGEPDQIVSMEVIDVAA
;
A
#
# COMPACT_ATOMS: atom_id res chain seq x y z
N MET A 1 16.20 23.05 8.55
CA MET A 1 15.11 22.23 7.98
C MET A 1 14.33 23.08 7.02
N VAL A 2 14.06 22.60 5.83
CA VAL A 2 13.33 23.32 4.79
C VAL A 2 12.04 22.58 4.45
N SER A 3 11.02 23.34 4.05
CA SER A 3 9.78 22.76 3.56
C SER A 3 10.01 22.09 2.20
N THR A 4 9.27 21.02 1.94
CA THR A 4 9.25 20.35 0.64
C THR A 4 7.86 20.42 0.04
N HIS A 5 7.79 20.44 -1.27
CA HIS A 5 6.53 20.44 -2.00
C HIS A 5 6.61 19.44 -3.15
N VAL A 6 5.55 18.66 -3.33
CA VAL A 6 5.43 17.71 -4.42
C VAL A 6 4.10 17.97 -5.13
N ASP A 7 4.16 18.17 -6.44
CA ASP A 7 2.95 18.15 -7.27
C ASP A 7 2.59 16.69 -7.51
N ILE A 8 1.57 16.22 -6.77
CA ILE A 8 1.20 14.80 -6.77
C ILE A 8 0.75 14.32 -8.14
N GLU A 9 0.02 15.15 -8.90
CA GLU A 9 -0.46 14.76 -10.22
C GLU A 9 0.67 14.62 -11.24
N GLN A 10 1.69 15.47 -11.12
CA GLN A 10 2.85 15.45 -12.02
C GLN A 10 3.89 14.39 -11.62
N ALA A 11 3.88 13.92 -10.39
CA ALA A 11 4.81 12.91 -9.94
C ALA A 11 4.53 11.57 -10.65
N GLU A 12 5.59 10.88 -11.04
CA GLU A 12 5.47 9.59 -11.71
C GLU A 12 5.26 8.46 -10.71
N TRP A 13 4.46 7.46 -11.12
CA TRP A 13 4.39 6.21 -10.41
C TRP A 13 5.68 5.43 -10.60
N THR A 14 6.23 4.91 -9.52
CA THR A 14 7.44 4.09 -9.51
C THR A 14 7.13 2.68 -9.02
N PRO A 15 7.94 1.66 -9.40
CA PRO A 15 7.70 0.29 -8.95
C PRO A 15 7.70 0.17 -7.44
N GLY A 16 6.76 -0.63 -6.90
CA GLY A 16 6.66 -0.90 -5.47
C GLY A 16 7.62 -1.96 -4.95
N ILE A 17 8.38 -2.63 -5.82
CA ILE A 17 9.29 -3.71 -5.42
C ILE A 17 10.23 -3.34 -4.27
N PRO A 18 10.86 -2.15 -4.23
CA PRO A 18 11.77 -1.82 -3.13
C PRO A 18 11.17 -1.92 -1.73
N PHE A 19 9.84 -1.77 -1.61
CA PHE A 19 9.15 -1.80 -0.31
C PHE A 19 8.25 -3.00 -0.12
N TYR A 20 7.70 -3.55 -1.21
CA TYR A 20 6.74 -4.65 -1.15
C TYR A 20 7.32 -6.00 -1.60
N GLY A 21 8.55 -5.99 -2.13
CA GLY A 21 9.24 -7.21 -2.57
C GLY A 21 8.88 -7.64 -4.00
N PRO A 22 9.44 -8.77 -4.45
CA PRO A 22 9.31 -9.23 -5.83
C PRO A 22 7.87 -9.48 -6.28
N ALA A 23 6.97 -9.84 -5.35
CA ALA A 23 5.56 -10.09 -5.66
C ALA A 23 4.79 -8.82 -6.04
N ALA A 24 5.38 -7.63 -5.87
CA ALA A 24 4.81 -6.38 -6.39
C ALA A 24 4.83 -6.31 -7.92
N ARG A 25 5.49 -7.27 -8.56
CA ARG A 25 5.48 -7.44 -10.00
C ARG A 25 4.90 -8.80 -10.35
N TYR A 26 3.90 -8.82 -11.18
CA TYR A 26 3.19 -10.04 -11.57
C TYR A 26 3.00 -10.06 -13.08
N ASP A 27 3.40 -11.19 -13.70
CA ASP A 27 3.31 -11.38 -15.14
C ASP A 27 3.89 -10.20 -15.95
N GLY A 28 5.06 -9.70 -15.50
CA GLY A 28 5.76 -8.60 -16.12
C GLY A 28 5.19 -7.21 -15.88
N LYS A 29 4.19 -7.07 -15.00
CA LYS A 29 3.54 -5.79 -14.69
C LYS A 29 3.74 -5.42 -13.23
N ASP A 30 3.96 -4.13 -12.98
CA ASP A 30 3.98 -3.60 -11.62
C ASP A 30 2.55 -3.48 -11.11
N ILE A 31 2.18 -4.35 -10.15
CA ILE A 31 0.86 -4.34 -9.52
C ILE A 31 0.81 -3.54 -8.23
N VAL A 32 1.96 -3.10 -7.74
CA VAL A 32 2.09 -2.08 -6.70
C VAL A 32 3.02 -1.01 -7.21
N GLN A 33 2.53 0.22 -7.20
CA GLN A 33 3.29 1.39 -7.62
C GLN A 33 3.19 2.47 -6.57
N LEU A 34 4.23 3.28 -6.43
CA LEU A 34 4.32 4.29 -5.39
C LEU A 34 4.66 5.66 -5.98
N LYS A 35 4.13 6.70 -5.33
CA LYS A 35 4.63 8.07 -5.44
C LYS A 35 5.12 8.45 -4.04
N VAL A 36 6.42 8.44 -3.82
CA VAL A 36 6.98 8.83 -2.53
C VAL A 36 6.87 10.34 -2.39
N LEU A 37 6.17 10.79 -1.37
CA LEU A 37 5.93 12.22 -1.14
C LEU A 37 7.01 12.83 -0.26
N SER A 38 7.45 12.09 0.74
CA SER A 38 8.56 12.50 1.61
C SER A 38 9.18 11.27 2.25
N ASP A 39 10.50 11.30 2.40
CA ASP A 39 11.24 10.25 3.09
C ASP A 39 12.24 10.92 4.04
N ARG A 40 11.96 10.83 5.34
CA ARG A 40 12.77 11.41 6.39
C ARG A 40 13.32 10.37 7.34
N ARG A 41 13.36 9.10 6.93
CA ARG A 41 13.83 8.00 7.77
C ARG A 41 15.27 8.19 8.23
N ALA A 42 16.13 8.72 7.37
CA ALA A 42 17.51 9.00 7.70
C ALA A 42 17.67 10.08 8.78
N GLU A 43 16.63 10.88 9.01
CA GLU A 43 16.60 11.98 9.99
C GLU A 43 15.79 11.64 11.23
N GLY A 44 15.43 10.37 11.40
CA GLY A 44 14.61 9.93 12.52
C GLY A 44 13.11 10.22 12.35
N GLY A 45 12.71 10.65 11.17
CA GLY A 45 11.29 10.82 10.80
C GLY A 45 10.76 9.58 10.11
N GLY A 46 9.63 9.72 9.43
CA GLY A 46 8.97 8.65 8.71
C GLY A 46 9.01 8.82 7.20
N ILE A 47 8.13 8.09 6.55
CA ILE A 47 7.97 8.11 5.11
C ILE A 47 6.48 8.20 4.76
N ALA A 48 6.16 8.93 3.71
CA ALA A 48 4.79 9.05 3.22
C ALA A 48 4.76 8.82 1.72
N TRP A 49 3.78 8.07 1.25
CA TRP A 49 3.58 7.83 -0.17
C TRP A 49 2.11 7.65 -0.54
N LEU A 50 1.82 7.82 -1.82
CA LEU A 50 0.63 7.25 -2.44
C LEU A 50 1.00 5.86 -2.94
N ALA A 51 0.15 4.88 -2.65
CA ALA A 51 0.29 3.53 -3.17
C ALA A 51 -0.89 3.22 -4.08
N LYS A 52 -0.59 2.67 -5.26
CA LYS A 52 -1.59 2.15 -6.18
C LYS A 52 -1.43 0.64 -6.28
N PHE A 53 -2.51 -0.06 -5.96
CA PHE A 53 -2.59 -1.51 -6.05
C PHE A 53 -3.50 -1.87 -7.22
N SER A 54 -2.98 -2.64 -8.17
CA SER A 54 -3.68 -2.98 -9.40
C SER A 54 -3.73 -4.50 -9.55
N PRO A 55 -4.70 -5.17 -8.89
CA PRO A 55 -4.79 -6.62 -8.97
C PRO A 55 -5.06 -7.07 -10.42
N PRO A 56 -4.48 -8.20 -10.84
CA PRO A 56 -4.81 -8.77 -12.13
C PRO A 56 -6.28 -9.14 -12.19
N ARG A 57 -6.85 -9.11 -13.39
CA ARG A 57 -8.26 -9.42 -13.61
C ARG A 57 -8.64 -10.79 -13.05
N GLY A 58 -9.69 -10.85 -12.24
CA GLY A 58 -10.18 -12.07 -11.61
C GLY A 58 -9.34 -12.54 -10.43
N LYS A 59 -8.40 -11.74 -9.97
CA LYS A 59 -7.48 -12.07 -8.89
C LYS A 59 -7.62 -11.09 -7.72
N LEU A 60 -7.09 -11.49 -6.58
CA LEU A 60 -6.90 -10.65 -5.40
C LEU A 60 -5.42 -10.47 -5.14
N ILE A 61 -5.04 -9.28 -4.70
CA ILE A 61 -3.75 -9.09 -4.02
C ILE A 61 -4.00 -9.29 -2.54
N LYS A 62 -3.28 -10.23 -1.92
CA LYS A 62 -3.31 -10.45 -0.48
C LYS A 62 -1.97 -10.06 0.12
N ILE A 63 -1.98 -9.14 1.06
CA ILE A 63 -0.78 -8.67 1.75
C ILE A 63 -0.92 -8.99 3.23
N VAL A 64 0.11 -9.60 3.79
CA VAL A 64 0.26 -9.79 5.23
C VAL A 64 1.51 -9.04 5.66
N ALA A 65 1.39 -8.18 6.66
CA ALA A 65 2.46 -7.30 7.07
C ALA A 65 2.47 -7.12 8.59
N THR A 66 3.58 -6.61 9.10
CA THR A 66 3.71 -6.17 10.48
C THR A 66 4.15 -4.71 10.50
N ALA A 67 3.46 -3.88 11.26
CA ALA A 67 3.78 -2.48 11.38
C ALA A 67 5.09 -2.31 12.17
N LEU A 68 6.13 -1.76 11.53
CA LEU A 68 7.39 -1.42 12.20
C LEU A 68 7.35 -0.03 12.83
N SER A 69 6.39 0.79 12.41
CA SER A 69 6.05 2.08 12.99
C SER A 69 4.55 2.28 12.81
N ASP A 70 3.99 3.34 13.38
CA ASP A 70 2.57 3.62 13.19
C ASP A 70 2.28 3.89 11.71
N GLU A 71 1.35 3.13 11.16
CA GLU A 71 0.90 3.26 9.77
C GLU A 71 -0.48 3.88 9.73
N HIS A 72 -0.57 5.06 9.09
CA HIS A 72 -1.84 5.74 8.82
C HIS A 72 -2.21 5.52 7.36
N VAL A 73 -3.35 4.87 7.12
CA VAL A 73 -3.82 4.55 5.77
C VAL A 73 -5.11 5.31 5.48
N PHE A 74 -5.08 6.13 4.44
CA PHE A 74 -6.26 6.83 3.93
C PHE A 74 -6.62 6.23 2.58
N ASN A 75 -7.77 5.55 2.47
CA ASN A 75 -8.24 5.00 1.21
C ASN A 75 -8.90 6.10 0.38
N LEU A 76 -8.25 6.52 -0.69
CA LEU A 76 -8.73 7.60 -1.56
C LEU A 76 -9.61 7.08 -2.67
N GLU A 77 -9.25 5.92 -3.26
CA GLU A 77 -10.00 5.24 -4.31
C GLU A 77 -9.95 3.74 -4.07
N GLY A 78 -11.00 3.04 -4.47
CA GLY A 78 -11.10 1.61 -4.24
C GLY A 78 -11.31 1.30 -2.76
N GLY A 79 -10.80 0.17 -2.29
CA GLY A 79 -10.95 -0.23 -0.90
C GLY A 79 -10.45 -1.64 -0.66
N ARG A 80 -10.92 -2.23 0.43
CA ARG A 80 -10.59 -3.60 0.80
C ARG A 80 -11.70 -4.55 0.37
N ALA A 81 -11.34 -5.82 0.19
CA ALA A 81 -12.25 -6.85 -0.26
C ALA A 81 -12.23 -8.06 0.68
N THR A 82 -13.25 -8.89 0.56
CA THR A 82 -13.29 -10.24 1.15
C THR A 82 -12.67 -11.24 0.17
N LYS A 83 -12.51 -12.49 0.58
CA LYS A 83 -11.97 -13.56 -0.27
C LYS A 83 -12.78 -13.78 -1.55
N SER A 84 -14.07 -13.45 -1.55
CA SER A 84 -14.92 -13.58 -2.73
C SER A 84 -14.83 -12.36 -3.67
N GLY A 85 -14.02 -11.36 -3.31
CA GLY A 85 -13.92 -10.11 -4.05
C GLY A 85 -15.00 -9.08 -3.72
N ALA A 86 -15.93 -9.41 -2.83
CA ALA A 86 -16.93 -8.46 -2.39
C ALA A 86 -16.30 -7.34 -1.56
N PRO A 87 -16.81 -6.09 -1.65
CA PRO A 87 -16.26 -4.99 -0.88
C PRO A 87 -16.38 -5.23 0.63
N ALA A 88 -15.25 -5.07 1.34
CA ALA A 88 -15.21 -5.11 2.80
C ALA A 88 -15.12 -3.71 3.40
N ARG A 89 -14.39 -2.80 2.73
CA ARG A 89 -14.26 -1.38 3.11
C ARG A 89 -14.24 -0.54 1.86
N ALA A 90 -15.00 0.53 1.87
CA ALA A 90 -15.08 1.47 0.75
C ALA A 90 -13.94 2.48 0.77
N SER A 91 -13.85 3.29 -0.29
CA SER A 91 -13.01 4.48 -0.33
C SER A 91 -13.46 5.50 0.73
N GLY A 92 -12.56 6.42 1.09
CA GLY A 92 -12.81 7.43 2.11
C GLY A 92 -12.57 6.95 3.54
N GLY A 93 -12.17 5.70 3.73
CA GLY A 93 -11.88 5.15 5.06
C GLY A 93 -10.48 5.47 5.53
N TYR A 94 -10.31 5.42 6.84
CA TYR A 94 -9.02 5.57 7.50
C TYR A 94 -8.76 4.38 8.42
N THR A 95 -7.53 3.88 8.39
CA THR A 95 -7.08 2.80 9.29
C THR A 95 -5.76 3.20 9.92
N LEU A 96 -5.63 2.95 11.22
CA LEU A 96 -4.36 3.04 11.93
C LEU A 96 -3.92 1.63 12.31
N ASN A 97 -2.72 1.26 11.87
CA ASN A 97 -2.04 0.05 12.33
C ASN A 97 -0.89 0.49 13.25
N PRO A 98 -1.03 0.34 14.57
CA PRO A 98 0.01 0.78 15.49
C PRO A 98 1.25 -0.11 15.42
N THR A 99 2.39 0.43 15.82
CA THR A 99 3.67 -0.27 15.86
C THR A 99 3.52 -1.65 16.51
N GLY A 100 4.04 -2.66 15.84
CA GLY A 100 4.01 -4.05 16.29
C GLY A 100 2.77 -4.83 15.87
N GLN A 101 1.74 -4.17 15.33
CA GLN A 101 0.49 -4.81 14.97
C GLN A 101 0.63 -5.61 13.67
N PRO A 102 0.40 -6.93 13.69
CA PRO A 102 0.20 -7.71 12.46
C PRO A 102 -1.13 -7.31 11.82
N HIS A 103 -1.12 -7.18 10.50
CA HIS A 103 -2.34 -6.85 9.77
C HIS A 103 -2.30 -7.42 8.36
N SER A 104 -3.44 -7.48 7.72
CA SER A 104 -3.57 -7.98 6.36
C SER A 104 -4.53 -7.13 5.55
N ALA A 105 -4.40 -7.20 4.23
CA ALA A 105 -5.29 -6.55 3.30
C ALA A 105 -5.54 -7.47 2.11
N MET A 106 -6.78 -7.47 1.62
CA MET A 106 -7.15 -8.09 0.35
C MET A 106 -7.72 -7.04 -0.58
N ILE A 107 -7.22 -6.99 -1.81
CA ILE A 107 -7.54 -5.94 -2.77
C ILE A 107 -7.99 -6.61 -4.06
N ALA A 108 -9.25 -6.35 -4.47
CA ALA A 108 -9.87 -6.96 -5.64
C ALA A 108 -9.97 -6.03 -6.84
N ALA A 109 -9.84 -4.73 -6.63
CA ALA A 109 -9.93 -3.71 -7.67
C ALA A 109 -8.85 -2.67 -7.47
N GLU A 110 -8.56 -1.88 -8.49
CA GLU A 110 -7.56 -0.83 -8.37
C GLU A 110 -7.86 0.07 -7.18
N THR A 111 -6.87 0.25 -6.34
CA THR A 111 -6.97 0.99 -5.08
C THR A 111 -5.84 1.98 -4.98
N VAL A 112 -6.16 3.21 -4.59
CA VAL A 112 -5.16 4.24 -4.30
C VAL A 112 -5.31 4.64 -2.84
N SER A 113 -4.21 4.54 -2.09
CA SER A 113 -4.17 4.89 -0.69
C SER A 113 -3.03 5.88 -0.41
N LEU A 114 -3.29 6.86 0.44
CA LEU A 114 -2.25 7.68 1.04
C LEU A 114 -1.81 6.97 2.32
N ILE A 115 -0.53 6.63 2.41
CA ILE A 115 0.02 5.92 3.56
C ILE A 115 1.14 6.75 4.17
N ILE A 116 1.03 6.97 5.48
CA ILE A 116 2.01 7.73 6.25
C ILE A 116 2.52 6.83 7.37
N TYR A 117 3.83 6.60 7.36
CA TYR A 117 4.51 5.85 8.43
C TYR A 117 5.26 6.82 9.33
N SER A 118 5.16 6.63 10.64
CA SER A 118 5.89 7.46 11.61
C SER A 118 7.40 7.14 11.66
N GLY A 119 7.81 6.03 11.07
CA GLY A 119 9.19 5.57 10.98
C GLY A 119 9.38 4.69 9.75
N GLU A 120 9.96 3.50 9.93
CA GLU A 120 10.11 2.53 8.85
C GLU A 120 8.75 2.03 8.36
N PRO A 121 8.61 1.78 7.05
CA PRO A 121 7.40 1.17 6.52
C PRO A 121 7.26 -0.28 6.98
N ASP A 122 6.09 -0.85 6.74
CA ASP A 122 5.76 -2.22 7.14
C ASP A 122 6.79 -3.24 6.69
N GLN A 123 7.03 -4.23 7.54
CA GLN A 123 7.66 -5.46 7.12
C GLN A 123 6.62 -6.31 6.40
N ILE A 124 6.83 -6.56 5.13
CA ILE A 124 5.96 -7.43 4.35
C ILE A 124 6.30 -8.88 4.68
N VAL A 125 5.36 -9.56 5.34
CA VAL A 125 5.52 -10.97 5.70
C VAL A 125 5.23 -11.86 4.49
N SER A 126 4.16 -11.55 3.76
CA SER A 126 3.85 -12.20 2.49
C SER A 126 3.02 -11.28 1.61
N MET A 127 3.20 -11.43 0.31
CA MET A 127 2.35 -10.81 -0.69
C MET A 127 2.08 -11.84 -1.77
N GLU A 128 0.80 -12.07 -2.05
CA GLU A 128 0.37 -13.10 -2.99
C GLU A 128 -0.71 -12.57 -3.91
N VAL A 129 -0.71 -13.08 -5.14
CA VAL A 129 -1.83 -12.93 -6.05
C VAL A 129 -2.59 -14.25 -6.03
N ILE A 130 -3.84 -14.21 -5.60
CA ILE A 130 -4.66 -15.40 -5.42
C ILE A 130 -5.95 -15.29 -6.25
N ASP A 131 -6.59 -16.43 -6.50
CA ASP A 131 -7.88 -16.44 -7.17
C ASP A 131 -8.97 -15.94 -6.22
N VAL A 132 -9.96 -15.27 -6.80
CA VAL A 132 -11.16 -14.90 -6.06
C VAL A 132 -11.89 -16.18 -5.67
N ALA A 133 -12.25 -16.32 -4.39
CA ALA A 133 -12.99 -17.49 -3.92
C ALA A 133 -14.41 -17.51 -4.49
N ALA A 134 -14.84 -18.71 -4.93
CA ALA A 134 -16.17 -18.90 -5.49
C ALA A 134 -17.27 -18.75 -4.41
#